data_c7c95a1193807922af97372a12c89182
#
_entry.id   c7c95a1193807922af97372a12c89182
#
_cell.length_a   1.000
_cell.length_b   1.000
_cell.length_c   1.000
_cell.angle_alpha   90.00
_cell.angle_beta   90.00
_cell.angle_gamma   90.00
#
_symmetry.space_group_name_H-M   'P 1'
#
loop_
_entity.id
_entity.type
_entity.pdbx_description
1 polymer ?
#
loop_
_entity_poly.entity_id
_entity_poly.type
_entity_poly.pdbx_seq_one_letter_code
_entity_poly.pdbx_strand_id
1 'polypeptide(L)'
;FKILNSGDFLNKADAGALENKDSLKLTPSISEKALRYDLTVPFARYVVQHQNELEFPFKRYQIQPVWRADRPQKGRFREFFQCDADVVGSNSLWQEVEFVQLYDAVFAALGLQGVKIKINNRKVLSGFAEVIGESDKLIDFTVALDKLDKIGEEGVTTEMLSKGISAEAIEKIRPIFQLKGNFSEKIEGLREILSSSGAGKEGIEELEFISRALGAIGLETASLDLDVTLARGLNYYTGAILEVSAPEGVAMGSIGGGGRYDDLTGIFGLKGMSGIGISFGLDRIYLVLEELGLFPETVTANTRVLFLNFGDEESLYALQTIRKLRTAGISAELYPDPAKMKKQMNYANRRGIPYVVLAGAEEIREEKLTLKNMASGEQLKLSPDQLIAEVG
;
A
#
# COMPACT_ATOMS: atom_id res chain seq x y z
N PHE A 1 6.76 -13.75 11.20
CA PHE A 1 7.90 -14.66 11.09
C PHE A 1 8.83 -14.50 12.27
N LYS A 2 9.14 -15.58 12.96
CA LYS A 2 10.09 -15.63 14.07
C LYS A 2 11.47 -16.03 13.56
N ILE A 3 12.53 -15.48 14.18
CA ILE A 3 13.92 -15.77 13.80
C ILE A 3 14.50 -16.65 14.90
N LEU A 4 14.94 -17.85 14.56
CA LEU A 4 15.61 -18.73 15.51
C LEU A 4 16.91 -18.08 16.01
N ASN A 5 17.20 -18.26 17.28
CA ASN A 5 18.45 -17.79 17.88
C ASN A 5 19.66 -18.45 17.22
N SER A 6 20.75 -17.71 17.07
CA SER A 6 21.98 -18.24 16.46
C SER A 6 22.66 -19.26 17.37
N GLY A 7 23.35 -20.21 16.77
CA GLY A 7 24.08 -21.29 17.48
C GLY A 7 23.14 -22.43 17.88
N ASP A 8 23.49 -23.12 18.96
CA ASP A 8 22.71 -24.25 19.46
C ASP A 8 21.51 -23.76 20.30
N PHE A 9 20.41 -23.42 19.59
CA PHE A 9 19.18 -22.94 20.21
C PHE A 9 18.37 -24.06 20.89
N LEU A 10 18.61 -25.33 20.54
CA LEU A 10 17.91 -26.46 21.17
C LEU A 10 18.38 -26.68 22.61
N ASN A 11 19.68 -26.52 22.88
CA ASN A 11 20.21 -26.66 24.25
C ASN A 11 19.73 -25.53 25.18
N LYS A 12 19.26 -24.40 24.62
CA LYS A 12 18.68 -23.27 25.37
C LYS A 12 17.15 -23.33 25.44
N ALA A 13 16.54 -24.28 24.75
CA ALA A 13 15.08 -24.43 24.72
C ALA A 13 14.53 -24.83 26.09
N ASP A 14 13.35 -24.31 26.43
CA ASP A 14 12.61 -24.76 27.60
C ASP A 14 12.23 -26.25 27.43
N ALA A 15 12.89 -27.10 28.19
CA ALA A 15 12.71 -28.56 28.06
C ALA A 15 11.26 -29.00 28.35
N GLY A 16 10.61 -28.37 29.35
CA GLY A 16 9.23 -28.70 29.69
C GLY A 16 8.25 -28.27 28.61
N ALA A 17 8.46 -27.07 28.03
CA ALA A 17 7.64 -26.61 26.93
C ALA A 17 7.82 -27.42 25.65
N LEU A 18 9.05 -27.88 25.40
CA LEU A 18 9.36 -28.77 24.26
C LEU A 18 8.70 -30.12 24.41
N GLU A 19 8.80 -30.76 25.58
CA GLU A 19 8.20 -32.05 25.89
C GLU A 19 6.67 -32.01 25.79
N ASN A 20 6.06 -30.95 26.34
CA ASN A 20 4.61 -30.74 26.31
C ASN A 20 4.09 -30.15 24.97
N LYS A 21 4.98 -29.91 23.99
CA LYS A 21 4.64 -29.24 22.68
C LYS A 21 3.92 -27.90 22.84
N ASP A 22 4.24 -27.17 23.91
CA ASP A 22 3.68 -25.83 24.18
C ASP A 22 4.46 -24.76 23.39
N SER A 23 3.97 -24.46 22.18
CA SER A 23 4.62 -23.49 21.28
C SER A 23 4.69 -22.08 21.85
N LEU A 24 3.75 -21.68 22.72
CA LEU A 24 3.74 -20.32 23.30
C LEU A 24 4.85 -20.17 24.32
N LYS A 25 5.05 -21.15 25.18
CA LYS A 25 6.13 -21.15 26.19
C LYS A 25 7.49 -21.43 25.56
N LEU A 26 7.55 -22.33 24.56
CA LEU A 26 8.81 -22.68 23.90
C LEU A 26 9.40 -21.51 23.12
N THR A 27 8.55 -20.74 22.42
CA THR A 27 8.99 -19.69 21.49
C THR A 27 9.98 -18.69 22.12
N PRO A 28 9.74 -18.10 23.30
CA PRO A 28 10.68 -17.11 23.89
C PRO A 28 12.08 -17.67 24.14
N SER A 29 12.22 -18.98 24.38
CA SER A 29 13.52 -19.60 24.66
C SER A 29 14.35 -19.88 23.40
N ILE A 30 13.71 -20.00 22.24
CA ILE A 30 14.37 -20.34 20.96
C ILE A 30 14.37 -19.21 19.92
N SER A 31 13.60 -18.14 20.17
CA SER A 31 13.41 -17.03 19.23
C SER A 31 13.19 -15.72 19.98
N GLU A 32 14.24 -14.91 20.12
CA GLU A 32 14.20 -13.60 20.75
C GLU A 32 13.80 -12.50 19.75
N LYS A 33 13.86 -12.77 18.46
CA LYS A 33 13.66 -11.82 17.39
C LYS A 33 12.59 -12.27 16.43
N ALA A 34 11.91 -11.30 15.83
CA ALA A 34 10.97 -11.53 14.73
C ALA A 34 11.16 -10.49 13.63
N LEU A 35 10.78 -10.83 12.42
CA LEU A 35 10.63 -9.84 11.37
C LEU A 35 9.45 -8.93 11.72
N ARG A 36 9.59 -7.64 11.41
CA ARG A 36 8.53 -6.66 11.72
C ARG A 36 7.25 -6.98 10.94
N TYR A 37 6.12 -6.86 11.65
CA TYR A 37 4.80 -7.14 11.09
C TYR A 37 4.18 -5.91 10.43
N ASP A 38 4.47 -4.72 10.97
CA ASP A 38 4.03 -3.41 10.51
C ASP A 38 5.11 -2.34 10.76
N LEU A 39 4.83 -1.10 10.40
CA LEU A 39 5.70 0.04 10.65
C LEU A 39 5.18 0.96 11.76
N THR A 40 3.90 0.85 12.15
CA THR A 40 3.25 1.76 13.12
C THR A 40 3.66 1.43 14.56
N VAL A 41 3.67 0.15 14.95
CA VAL A 41 4.10 -0.26 16.31
C VAL A 41 5.58 0.06 16.57
N PRO A 42 6.51 -0.26 15.63
CA PRO A 42 7.90 0.20 15.77
C PRO A 42 8.05 1.72 15.82
N PHE A 43 7.22 2.46 15.09
CA PHE A 43 7.20 3.92 15.11
C PHE A 43 6.75 4.47 16.47
N ALA A 44 5.67 3.94 17.04
CA ALA A 44 5.20 4.34 18.36
C ALA A 44 6.31 4.12 19.44
N ARG A 45 7.02 3.01 19.35
CA ARG A 45 8.19 2.74 20.23
C ARG A 45 9.29 3.77 20.01
N TYR A 46 9.61 4.12 18.75
CA TYR A 46 10.60 5.13 18.41
C TYR A 46 10.23 6.50 19.03
N VAL A 47 8.97 6.92 18.89
CA VAL A 47 8.47 8.17 19.45
C VAL A 47 8.69 8.21 20.98
N VAL A 48 8.37 7.12 21.68
CA VAL A 48 8.57 7.05 23.15
C VAL A 48 10.04 7.12 23.53
N GLN A 49 10.91 6.43 22.78
CA GLN A 49 12.35 6.41 23.05
C GLN A 49 13.02 7.77 22.82
N HIS A 50 12.50 8.57 21.87
CA HIS A 50 13.07 9.84 21.45
C HIS A 50 12.19 11.05 21.80
N GLN A 51 11.20 10.90 22.69
CA GLN A 51 10.20 11.93 22.99
C GLN A 51 10.78 13.28 23.42
N ASN A 52 11.97 13.31 23.99
CA ASN A 52 12.65 14.53 24.42
C ASN A 52 13.47 15.19 23.29
N GLU A 53 13.59 14.55 22.14
CA GLU A 53 14.34 15.00 20.96
C GLU A 53 13.41 15.43 19.82
N LEU A 54 12.14 15.04 19.89
CA LEU A 54 11.14 15.25 18.85
C LEU A 54 10.30 16.50 19.11
N GLU A 55 10.08 17.29 18.09
CA GLU A 55 9.09 18.39 18.09
C GLU A 55 7.70 17.84 17.76
N PHE A 56 6.69 18.14 18.56
CA PHE A 56 5.31 17.70 18.35
C PHE A 56 4.42 18.86 17.87
N PRO A 57 3.43 18.56 16.94
CA PRO A 57 3.12 17.27 16.35
C PRO A 57 4.22 16.79 15.41
N PHE A 58 4.63 15.53 15.57
CA PHE A 58 5.67 14.90 14.75
C PHE A 58 5.06 14.17 13.56
N LYS A 59 5.45 14.57 12.34
CA LYS A 59 5.01 13.97 11.08
C LYS A 59 6.14 13.14 10.48
N ARG A 60 5.83 11.92 10.03
CA ARG A 60 6.82 11.07 9.32
C ARG A 60 6.17 10.34 8.17
N TYR A 61 6.96 9.90 7.22
CA TYR A 61 6.61 8.81 6.32
C TYR A 61 7.72 7.76 6.31
N GLN A 62 7.36 6.52 5.99
CA GLN A 62 8.30 5.41 5.95
C GLN A 62 7.87 4.38 4.90
N ILE A 63 8.80 4.01 4.01
CA ILE A 63 8.56 3.01 2.97
C ILE A 63 9.55 1.88 3.20
N GLN A 64 9.07 0.74 3.69
CA GLN A 64 9.92 -0.40 4.02
C GLN A 64 9.16 -1.73 3.91
N PRO A 65 9.88 -2.86 3.74
CA PRO A 65 9.26 -4.17 3.76
C PRO A 65 8.81 -4.57 5.16
N VAL A 66 7.69 -5.30 5.19
CA VAL A 66 7.14 -5.97 6.38
C VAL A 66 6.81 -7.42 6.04
N TRP A 67 6.67 -8.28 7.06
CA TRP A 67 6.54 -9.71 6.87
C TRP A 67 5.35 -10.26 7.64
N ARG A 68 4.42 -10.91 6.92
CA ARG A 68 3.24 -11.57 7.50
C ARG A 68 3.16 -13.00 7.01
N ALA A 69 2.85 -13.93 7.92
CA ALA A 69 2.74 -15.35 7.60
C ALA A 69 1.37 -15.72 6.98
N ASP A 70 0.74 -14.78 6.32
CA ASP A 70 -0.55 -14.96 5.66
C ASP A 70 -0.47 -15.99 4.52
N ARG A 71 -1.62 -16.59 4.16
CA ARG A 71 -1.71 -17.44 2.98
C ARG A 71 -1.57 -16.57 1.72
N PRO A 72 -0.57 -16.85 0.86
CA PRO A 72 -0.38 -16.09 -0.38
C PRO A 72 -1.59 -16.19 -1.31
N GLN A 73 -1.95 -15.05 -1.91
CA GLN A 73 -2.96 -14.94 -2.97
C GLN A 73 -2.71 -13.66 -3.78
N LYS A 74 -3.46 -13.40 -4.86
CA LYS A 74 -3.31 -12.16 -5.64
C LYS A 74 -3.39 -10.94 -4.70
N GLY A 75 -2.37 -10.08 -4.73
CA GLY A 75 -2.28 -8.89 -3.89
C GLY A 75 -2.06 -9.14 -2.39
N ARG A 76 -1.68 -10.36 -1.99
CA ARG A 76 -1.31 -10.70 -0.60
C ARG A 76 -0.04 -11.53 -0.59
N PHE A 77 1.04 -10.92 -0.19
CA PHE A 77 2.38 -11.50 -0.15
C PHE A 77 2.83 -11.72 1.31
N ARG A 78 3.83 -12.55 1.52
CA ARG A 78 4.44 -12.77 2.84
C ARG A 78 5.48 -11.73 3.20
N GLU A 79 6.11 -11.15 2.18
CA GLU A 79 6.94 -9.96 2.24
C GLU A 79 6.34 -8.94 1.29
N PHE A 80 6.10 -7.72 1.77
CA PHE A 80 5.52 -6.64 0.97
C PHE A 80 5.92 -5.28 1.56
N PHE A 81 5.82 -4.23 0.77
CA PHE A 81 6.12 -2.89 1.21
C PHE A 81 4.90 -2.22 1.84
N GLN A 82 5.08 -1.66 3.02
CA GLN A 82 4.19 -0.63 3.54
C GLN A 82 4.78 0.74 3.21
N CYS A 83 3.92 1.64 2.77
CA CYS A 83 4.23 3.06 2.56
C CYS A 83 3.33 3.83 3.52
N ASP A 84 3.85 4.10 4.72
CA ASP A 84 3.10 4.64 5.84
C ASP A 84 3.40 6.12 6.03
N ALA A 85 2.37 6.90 6.36
CA ALA A 85 2.47 8.27 6.80
C ALA A 85 1.71 8.42 8.13
N ASP A 86 2.35 9.03 9.12
CA ASP A 86 1.80 9.18 10.47
C ASP A 86 2.04 10.59 11.02
N VAL A 87 1.11 11.01 11.90
CA VAL A 87 1.25 12.19 12.75
C VAL A 87 1.00 11.78 14.19
N VAL A 88 1.88 12.15 15.09
CA VAL A 88 1.75 11.90 16.55
C VAL A 88 1.85 13.22 17.31
N GLY A 89 1.06 13.35 18.38
CA GLY A 89 1.04 14.53 19.24
C GLY A 89 -0.03 15.55 18.88
N SER A 90 -1.10 15.14 18.19
CA SER A 90 -2.25 16.00 17.88
C SER A 90 -3.57 15.24 17.99
N ASN A 91 -4.52 15.84 18.73
CA ASN A 91 -5.91 15.36 18.82
C ASN A 91 -6.82 15.99 17.74
N SER A 92 -6.28 16.85 16.90
CA SER A 92 -7.06 17.59 15.92
C SER A 92 -7.57 16.69 14.79
N LEU A 93 -8.87 16.75 14.49
CA LEU A 93 -9.50 16.06 13.36
C LEU A 93 -9.06 16.59 11.99
N TRP A 94 -8.37 17.73 11.95
CA TRP A 94 -7.75 18.20 10.71
C TRP A 94 -6.69 17.24 10.19
N GLN A 95 -6.14 16.37 11.04
CA GLN A 95 -5.18 15.35 10.59
C GLN A 95 -5.87 14.26 9.77
N GLU A 96 -7.11 13.86 10.11
CA GLU A 96 -7.93 12.97 9.29
C GLU A 96 -8.20 13.58 7.92
N VAL A 97 -8.55 14.87 7.90
CA VAL A 97 -8.80 15.61 6.65
C VAL A 97 -7.53 15.65 5.79
N GLU A 98 -6.37 15.98 6.36
CA GLU A 98 -5.08 15.98 5.66
C GLU A 98 -4.74 14.58 5.09
N PHE A 99 -5.00 13.50 5.83
CA PHE A 99 -4.69 12.16 5.35
C PHE A 99 -5.61 11.66 4.25
N VAL A 100 -6.89 12.03 4.26
CA VAL A 100 -7.79 11.76 3.13
C VAL A 100 -7.35 12.53 1.89
N GLN A 101 -6.95 13.81 2.04
CA GLN A 101 -6.37 14.59 0.94
C GLN A 101 -5.05 14.00 0.44
N LEU A 102 -4.20 13.46 1.33
CA LEU A 102 -2.95 12.81 0.94
C LEU A 102 -3.21 11.56 0.09
N TYR A 103 -4.24 10.75 0.44
CA TYR A 103 -4.66 9.64 -0.40
C TYR A 103 -5.07 10.14 -1.79
N ASP A 104 -5.95 11.12 -1.86
CA ASP A 104 -6.45 11.67 -3.11
C ASP A 104 -5.32 12.23 -3.99
N ALA A 105 -4.43 13.04 -3.42
CA ALA A 105 -3.29 13.63 -4.13
C ALA A 105 -2.34 12.57 -4.71
N VAL A 106 -2.06 11.48 -3.96
CA VAL A 106 -1.21 10.39 -4.44
C VAL A 106 -1.89 9.63 -5.57
N PHE A 107 -3.19 9.32 -5.45
CA PHE A 107 -3.92 8.63 -6.52
C PHE A 107 -4.08 9.52 -7.76
N ALA A 108 -4.30 10.82 -7.60
CA ALA A 108 -4.28 11.78 -8.71
C ALA A 108 -2.93 11.78 -9.44
N ALA A 109 -1.83 11.85 -8.70
CA ALA A 109 -0.48 11.81 -9.27
C ALA A 109 -0.15 10.50 -9.99
N LEU A 110 -0.77 9.39 -9.57
CA LEU A 110 -0.66 8.08 -10.24
C LEU A 110 -1.63 7.91 -11.41
N GLY A 111 -2.49 8.90 -11.70
CA GLY A 111 -3.53 8.82 -12.72
C GLY A 111 -4.66 7.82 -12.39
N LEU A 112 -4.76 7.40 -11.12
CA LEU A 112 -5.72 6.40 -10.67
C LEU A 112 -7.05 7.06 -10.29
N GLN A 113 -8.04 6.96 -11.16
CA GLN A 113 -9.37 7.55 -11.00
C GLN A 113 -10.36 6.58 -10.34
N GLY A 114 -11.38 7.11 -9.69
CA GLY A 114 -12.52 6.33 -9.19
C GLY A 114 -12.22 5.51 -7.93
N VAL A 115 -11.19 5.87 -7.19
CA VAL A 115 -10.86 5.28 -5.89
C VAL A 115 -11.92 5.68 -4.86
N LYS A 116 -12.32 4.74 -4.01
CA LYS A 116 -13.27 5.00 -2.93
C LYS A 116 -12.57 4.90 -1.57
N ILE A 117 -12.57 5.99 -0.82
CA ILE A 117 -12.06 6.06 0.56
C ILE A 117 -13.25 5.84 1.48
N LYS A 118 -13.32 4.67 2.09
CA LYS A 118 -14.30 4.31 3.09
C LYS A 118 -13.84 4.81 4.45
N ILE A 119 -14.76 5.39 5.20
CA ILE A 119 -14.50 5.86 6.57
C ILE A 119 -15.56 5.32 7.54
N ASN A 120 -15.12 5.01 8.73
CA ASN A 120 -15.96 4.76 9.91
C ASN A 120 -15.26 5.32 11.16
N ASN A 121 -15.84 5.11 12.33
CA ASN A 121 -15.26 5.53 13.60
C ASN A 121 -15.43 4.44 14.67
N ARG A 122 -14.36 4.16 15.43
CA ARG A 122 -14.41 3.18 16.54
C ARG A 122 -15.43 3.54 17.60
N LYS A 123 -15.65 4.84 17.83
CA LYS A 123 -16.67 5.32 18.78
C LYS A 123 -18.08 4.97 18.31
N VAL A 124 -18.35 5.01 17.01
CA VAL A 124 -19.63 4.54 16.42
C VAL A 124 -19.80 3.05 16.68
N LEU A 125 -18.77 2.24 16.45
CA LEU A 125 -18.81 0.80 16.72
C LEU A 125 -19.00 0.50 18.22
N SER A 126 -18.34 1.26 19.10
CA SER A 126 -18.54 1.17 20.54
C SER A 126 -19.97 1.57 20.94
N GLY A 127 -20.52 2.58 20.26
CA GLY A 127 -21.90 3.03 20.44
C GLY A 127 -22.92 1.93 20.15
N PHE A 128 -22.70 1.12 19.12
CA PHE A 128 -23.55 -0.04 18.86
C PHE A 128 -23.49 -1.03 20.01
N ALA A 129 -22.31 -1.33 20.56
CA ALA A 129 -22.17 -2.22 21.71
C ALA A 129 -22.86 -1.68 22.98
N GLU A 130 -22.85 -0.35 23.19
CA GLU A 130 -23.61 0.31 24.26
C GLU A 130 -25.13 0.15 24.07
N VAL A 131 -25.64 0.40 22.85
CA VAL A 131 -27.09 0.29 22.54
C VAL A 131 -27.60 -1.14 22.71
N ILE A 132 -26.84 -2.14 22.34
CA ILE A 132 -27.22 -3.53 22.55
C ILE A 132 -27.05 -3.97 24.00
N GLY A 133 -26.28 -3.24 24.82
CA GLY A 133 -26.04 -3.58 26.22
C GLY A 133 -25.02 -4.70 26.43
N GLU A 134 -24.19 -4.98 25.42
CA GLU A 134 -23.22 -6.09 25.40
C GLU A 134 -21.82 -5.58 25.01
N SER A 135 -21.33 -4.58 25.73
CA SER A 135 -20.03 -3.92 25.43
C SER A 135 -18.82 -4.87 25.51
N ASP A 136 -18.91 -5.93 26.28
CA ASP A 136 -17.91 -6.98 26.38
C ASP A 136 -17.78 -7.83 25.09
N LYS A 137 -18.80 -7.80 24.24
CA LYS A 137 -18.84 -8.52 22.95
C LYS A 137 -18.54 -7.65 21.73
N LEU A 138 -18.02 -6.44 21.93
CA LEU A 138 -17.71 -5.50 20.86
C LEU A 138 -16.87 -6.13 19.74
N ILE A 139 -15.86 -6.94 20.09
CA ILE A 139 -15.00 -7.60 19.11
C ILE A 139 -15.77 -8.63 18.28
N ASP A 140 -16.55 -9.48 18.93
CA ASP A 140 -17.36 -10.50 18.25
C ASP A 140 -18.41 -9.88 17.33
N PHE A 141 -19.05 -8.81 17.82
CA PHE A 141 -20.00 -8.01 17.06
C PHE A 141 -19.36 -7.40 15.80
N THR A 142 -18.25 -6.69 15.98
CA THR A 142 -17.56 -6.01 14.86
C THR A 142 -17.01 -6.99 13.83
N VAL A 143 -16.50 -8.15 14.26
CA VAL A 143 -16.03 -9.23 13.37
C VAL A 143 -17.18 -9.83 12.55
N ALA A 144 -18.36 -9.98 13.13
CA ALA A 144 -19.55 -10.46 12.42
C ALA A 144 -20.04 -9.40 11.42
N LEU A 145 -20.15 -8.14 11.85
CA LEU A 145 -20.61 -7.02 11.03
C LEU A 145 -19.73 -6.81 9.78
N ASP A 146 -18.40 -6.94 9.90
CA ASP A 146 -17.44 -6.84 8.78
C ASP A 146 -17.67 -7.85 7.65
N LYS A 147 -18.48 -8.87 7.90
CA LYS A 147 -18.81 -9.88 6.91
C LYS A 147 -20.11 -9.62 6.17
N LEU A 148 -20.81 -8.52 6.48
CA LEU A 148 -22.15 -8.24 5.95
C LEU A 148 -22.20 -8.33 4.43
N ASP A 149 -21.23 -7.74 3.73
CA ASP A 149 -21.14 -7.77 2.27
C ASP A 149 -20.94 -9.18 1.68
N LYS A 150 -20.43 -10.13 2.49
CA LYS A 150 -20.09 -11.48 2.05
C LYS A 150 -21.14 -12.52 2.34
N ILE A 151 -21.75 -12.44 3.52
CA ILE A 151 -22.66 -13.48 4.02
C ILE A 151 -24.10 -12.96 4.21
N GLY A 152 -24.34 -11.67 3.97
CA GLY A 152 -25.63 -11.02 4.08
C GLY A 152 -26.14 -10.91 5.53
N GLU A 153 -27.33 -10.29 5.69
CA GLU A 153 -27.96 -10.06 7.00
C GLU A 153 -28.21 -11.37 7.77
N GLU A 154 -28.72 -12.41 7.10
CA GLU A 154 -29.00 -13.70 7.73
C GLU A 154 -27.72 -14.39 8.25
N GLY A 155 -26.66 -14.34 7.45
CA GLY A 155 -25.37 -14.91 7.83
C GLY A 155 -24.74 -14.17 9.01
N VAL A 156 -24.77 -12.84 9.00
CA VAL A 156 -24.28 -12.00 10.11
C VAL A 156 -25.10 -12.25 11.39
N THR A 157 -26.41 -12.28 11.28
CA THR A 157 -27.31 -12.60 12.42
C THR A 157 -26.98 -13.96 13.03
N THR A 158 -26.82 -14.99 12.19
CA THR A 158 -26.45 -16.35 12.64
C THR A 158 -25.09 -16.34 13.34
N GLU A 159 -24.10 -15.63 12.80
CA GLU A 159 -22.79 -15.56 13.43
C GLU A 159 -22.84 -14.82 14.77
N MET A 160 -23.57 -13.69 14.86
CA MET A 160 -23.76 -12.96 16.12
C MET A 160 -24.40 -13.82 17.19
N LEU A 161 -25.47 -14.57 16.85
CA LEU A 161 -26.10 -15.53 17.76
C LEU A 161 -25.12 -16.60 18.23
N SER A 162 -24.30 -17.16 17.33
CA SER A 162 -23.29 -18.17 17.67
C SER A 162 -22.21 -17.67 18.63
N LYS A 163 -21.97 -16.36 18.63
CA LYS A 163 -21.06 -15.65 19.52
C LYS A 163 -21.71 -15.25 20.85
N GLY A 164 -22.98 -15.58 21.04
CA GLY A 164 -23.74 -15.34 22.24
C GLY A 164 -24.32 -13.92 22.35
N ILE A 165 -24.36 -13.16 21.24
CA ILE A 165 -25.09 -11.89 21.16
C ILE A 165 -26.58 -12.27 21.13
N SER A 166 -27.40 -11.63 21.99
CA SER A 166 -28.81 -11.99 22.11
C SER A 166 -29.63 -11.56 20.89
N ALA A 167 -30.75 -12.30 20.62
CA ALA A 167 -31.64 -11.92 19.54
C ALA A 167 -32.25 -10.52 19.74
N GLU A 168 -32.55 -10.15 21.01
CA GLU A 168 -33.05 -8.81 21.35
C GLU A 168 -32.01 -7.71 21.02
N ALA A 169 -30.74 -7.97 21.31
CA ALA A 169 -29.66 -7.07 20.97
C ALA A 169 -29.53 -6.87 19.45
N ILE A 170 -29.66 -7.95 18.68
CA ILE A 170 -29.58 -7.91 17.21
C ILE A 170 -30.75 -7.11 16.62
N GLU A 171 -31.96 -7.26 17.16
CA GLU A 171 -33.14 -6.48 16.70
C GLU A 171 -32.91 -4.97 16.87
N LYS A 172 -32.25 -4.52 17.97
CA LYS A 172 -31.99 -3.09 18.21
C LYS A 172 -31.06 -2.49 17.14
N ILE A 173 -30.17 -3.28 16.59
CA ILE A 173 -29.21 -2.81 15.59
C ILE A 173 -29.57 -3.22 14.14
N ARG A 174 -30.65 -3.98 13.95
CA ARG A 174 -31.10 -4.40 12.61
C ARG A 174 -31.18 -3.26 11.59
N PRO A 175 -31.57 -2.02 11.93
CA PRO A 175 -31.59 -0.89 11.01
C PRO A 175 -30.22 -0.60 10.35
N ILE A 176 -29.09 -1.00 10.99
CA ILE A 176 -27.75 -0.82 10.43
C ILE A 176 -27.58 -1.56 9.10
N PHE A 177 -28.16 -2.76 8.99
CA PHE A 177 -28.05 -3.59 7.78
C PHE A 177 -28.73 -2.96 6.56
N GLN A 178 -29.62 -2.01 6.80
CA GLN A 178 -30.39 -1.32 5.76
C GLN A 178 -29.96 0.13 5.54
N LEU A 179 -28.92 0.61 6.25
CA LEU A 179 -28.39 1.95 6.06
C LEU A 179 -27.76 2.08 4.67
N LYS A 180 -28.47 2.75 3.77
CA LYS A 180 -28.07 3.02 2.38
C LYS A 180 -28.15 4.52 2.11
N GLY A 181 -27.61 4.93 0.97
CA GLY A 181 -27.67 6.32 0.54
C GLY A 181 -26.32 7.03 0.64
N ASN A 182 -26.37 8.34 0.58
CA ASN A 182 -25.19 9.19 0.68
C ASN A 182 -24.70 9.33 2.13
N PHE A 183 -23.59 10.01 2.31
CA PHE A 183 -22.95 10.19 3.61
C PHE A 183 -23.90 10.79 4.66
N SER A 184 -24.63 11.86 4.30
CA SER A 184 -25.55 12.55 5.22
C SER A 184 -26.75 11.67 5.63
N GLU A 185 -27.34 10.94 4.68
CA GLU A 185 -28.45 10.01 4.96
C GLU A 185 -28.03 8.90 5.92
N LYS A 186 -26.81 8.36 5.74
CA LYS A 186 -26.24 7.36 6.66
C LYS A 186 -25.99 7.96 8.06
N ILE A 187 -25.51 9.19 8.15
CA ILE A 187 -25.31 9.91 9.43
C ILE A 187 -26.64 10.10 10.17
N GLU A 188 -27.70 10.52 9.48
CA GLU A 188 -29.02 10.68 10.10
C GLU A 188 -29.52 9.36 10.66
N GLY A 189 -29.45 8.27 9.92
CA GLY A 189 -29.81 6.95 10.42
C GLY A 189 -28.97 6.50 11.62
N LEU A 190 -27.66 6.79 11.61
CA LEU A 190 -26.79 6.53 12.77
C LEU A 190 -27.22 7.33 14.00
N ARG A 191 -27.64 8.59 13.85
CA ARG A 191 -28.13 9.42 14.96
C ARG A 191 -29.36 8.81 15.65
N GLU A 192 -30.27 8.25 14.88
CA GLU A 192 -31.45 7.57 15.42
C GLU A 192 -31.06 6.33 16.20
N ILE A 193 -30.26 5.45 15.61
CA ILE A 193 -29.83 4.19 16.22
C ILE A 193 -28.99 4.43 17.48
N LEU A 194 -28.07 5.40 17.44
CA LEU A 194 -27.12 5.68 18.52
C LEU A 194 -27.61 6.80 19.47
N SER A 195 -28.86 7.15 19.44
CA SER A 195 -29.43 8.26 20.24
C SER A 195 -29.21 8.14 21.75
N SER A 196 -29.06 6.93 22.27
CA SER A 196 -28.79 6.67 23.68
C SER A 196 -27.31 6.51 24.03
N SER A 197 -26.42 6.45 23.04
CA SER A 197 -24.98 6.25 23.24
C SER A 197 -24.21 7.57 23.25
N GLY A 198 -23.40 7.78 24.29
CA GLY A 198 -22.46 8.91 24.36
C GLY A 198 -21.32 8.78 23.37
N ALA A 199 -20.67 7.61 23.34
CA ALA A 199 -19.59 7.32 22.41
C ALA A 199 -20.06 7.38 20.94
N GLY A 200 -21.26 6.85 20.66
CA GLY A 200 -21.83 6.89 19.32
C GLY A 200 -22.04 8.31 18.81
N LYS A 201 -22.57 9.21 19.64
CA LYS A 201 -22.77 10.62 19.29
C LYS A 201 -21.43 11.32 18.98
N GLU A 202 -20.43 11.13 19.83
CA GLU A 202 -19.10 11.70 19.61
C GLU A 202 -18.49 11.22 18.28
N GLY A 203 -18.57 9.92 18.00
CA GLY A 203 -18.10 9.36 16.74
C GLY A 203 -18.81 9.91 15.51
N ILE A 204 -20.13 10.17 15.60
CA ILE A 204 -20.90 10.81 14.53
C ILE A 204 -20.44 12.25 14.31
N GLU A 205 -20.25 13.04 15.38
CA GLU A 205 -19.76 14.42 15.29
C GLU A 205 -18.40 14.52 14.63
N GLU A 206 -17.48 13.57 14.94
CA GLU A 206 -16.17 13.48 14.29
C GLU A 206 -16.29 13.18 12.78
N LEU A 207 -17.14 12.23 12.40
CA LEU A 207 -17.39 11.87 10.99
C LEU A 207 -18.00 13.04 10.21
N GLU A 208 -18.94 13.77 10.80
CA GLU A 208 -19.53 14.96 10.18
C GLU A 208 -18.54 16.09 10.00
N PHE A 209 -17.67 16.32 10.99
CA PHE A 209 -16.60 17.30 10.86
C PHE A 209 -15.72 16.99 9.66
N ILE A 210 -15.24 15.74 9.55
CA ILE A 210 -14.36 15.30 8.47
C ILE A 210 -15.07 15.42 7.11
N SER A 211 -16.30 14.93 6.99
CA SER A 211 -17.07 14.99 5.75
C SER A 211 -17.36 16.43 5.31
N ARG A 212 -17.73 17.30 6.23
CA ARG A 212 -17.99 18.72 5.94
C ARG A 212 -16.73 19.44 5.49
N ALA A 213 -15.60 19.19 6.16
CA ALA A 213 -14.32 19.81 5.78
C ALA A 213 -13.89 19.36 4.38
N LEU A 214 -13.94 18.05 4.09
CA LEU A 214 -13.61 17.51 2.77
C LEU A 214 -14.60 17.97 1.69
N GLY A 215 -15.89 18.12 2.02
CA GLY A 215 -16.89 18.68 1.10
C GLY A 215 -16.62 20.15 0.72
N ALA A 216 -16.06 20.92 1.66
CA ALA A 216 -15.69 22.32 1.39
C ALA A 216 -14.39 22.46 0.58
N ILE A 217 -13.43 21.56 0.78
CA ILE A 217 -12.11 21.54 0.09
C ILE A 217 -12.23 20.90 -1.29
N GLY A 218 -12.98 19.80 -1.40
CA GLY A 218 -13.07 18.94 -2.57
C GLY A 218 -11.99 17.86 -2.60
N LEU A 219 -12.26 16.80 -3.36
CA LEU A 219 -11.33 15.74 -3.73
C LEU A 219 -11.24 15.69 -5.27
N GLU A 220 -10.08 15.36 -5.81
CA GLU A 220 -9.80 15.41 -7.25
C GLU A 220 -10.22 14.10 -7.94
N THR A 221 -9.85 12.97 -7.38
CA THR A 221 -9.99 11.65 -8.01
C THR A 221 -10.72 10.64 -7.16
N ALA A 222 -10.66 10.78 -5.85
CA ALA A 222 -11.27 9.88 -4.89
C ALA A 222 -12.65 10.36 -4.45
N SER A 223 -13.45 9.44 -3.92
CA SER A 223 -14.72 9.74 -3.24
C SER A 223 -14.68 9.25 -1.79
N LEU A 224 -15.24 10.03 -0.87
CA LEU A 224 -15.41 9.63 0.52
C LEU A 224 -16.77 8.93 0.70
N ASP A 225 -16.77 7.75 1.31
CA ASP A 225 -17.99 6.99 1.62
C ASP A 225 -18.01 6.56 3.08
N LEU A 226 -19.12 6.79 3.77
CA LEU A 226 -19.35 6.27 5.11
C LEU A 226 -19.73 4.80 5.04
N ASP A 227 -18.83 3.92 5.50
CA ASP A 227 -19.10 2.48 5.58
C ASP A 227 -19.26 2.05 7.03
N VAL A 228 -20.52 1.98 7.48
CA VAL A 228 -20.86 1.64 8.87
C VAL A 228 -20.44 0.22 9.27
N THR A 229 -20.16 -0.64 8.29
CA THR A 229 -19.71 -2.02 8.51
C THR A 229 -18.20 -2.13 8.58
N LEU A 230 -17.48 -1.07 8.22
CA LEU A 230 -16.02 -1.03 8.29
C LEU A 230 -15.58 -1.12 9.76
N ALA A 231 -15.25 -2.33 10.17
CA ALA A 231 -14.78 -2.64 11.52
C ALA A 231 -13.34 -3.18 11.51
N ARG A 232 -12.74 -3.25 10.32
CA ARG A 232 -11.38 -3.74 10.10
C ARG A 232 -10.36 -2.77 10.67
N GLY A 233 -9.19 -3.29 10.82
CA GLY A 233 -8.02 -2.57 11.26
C GLY A 233 -7.36 -3.28 12.43
N LEU A 234 -6.23 -2.75 12.84
CA LEU A 234 -5.52 -3.26 14.01
C LEU A 234 -6.30 -2.84 15.27
N ASN A 235 -6.30 -3.68 16.28
CA ASN A 235 -7.07 -3.48 17.51
C ASN A 235 -6.70 -2.22 18.30
N TYR A 236 -5.72 -1.45 17.83
CA TYR A 236 -5.26 -0.22 18.48
C TYR A 236 -5.94 1.06 17.97
N TYR A 237 -6.82 1.01 16.96
CA TYR A 237 -7.55 2.19 16.52
C TYR A 237 -8.60 2.61 17.55
N THR A 238 -8.71 3.91 17.81
CA THR A 238 -9.55 4.52 18.84
C THR A 238 -10.58 5.49 18.29
N GLY A 239 -10.35 6.06 17.12
CA GLY A 239 -11.20 7.04 16.44
C GLY A 239 -11.54 6.63 15.01
N ALA A 240 -11.32 7.54 14.06
CA ALA A 240 -11.57 7.30 12.65
C ALA A 240 -10.78 6.09 12.12
N ILE A 241 -11.44 5.31 11.26
CA ILE A 241 -10.87 4.17 10.53
C ILE A 241 -11.06 4.46 9.05
N LEU A 242 -10.00 4.24 8.28
CA LEU A 242 -9.97 4.44 6.83
C LEU A 242 -9.65 3.13 6.11
N GLU A 243 -10.36 2.85 5.04
CA GLU A 243 -10.02 1.79 4.09
C GLU A 243 -10.19 2.29 2.66
N VAL A 244 -9.23 2.02 1.80
CA VAL A 244 -9.25 2.46 0.41
C VAL A 244 -9.52 1.28 -0.50
N SER A 245 -10.61 1.33 -1.25
CA SER A 245 -10.97 0.34 -2.26
C SER A 245 -10.41 0.75 -3.62
N ALA A 246 -9.98 -0.25 -4.40
CA ALA A 246 -9.63 -0.04 -5.81
C ALA A 246 -10.83 0.50 -6.60
N PRO A 247 -10.61 1.11 -7.79
CA PRO A 247 -11.68 1.51 -8.69
C PRO A 247 -12.64 0.37 -9.00
N GLU A 248 -13.89 0.73 -9.31
CA GLU A 248 -14.90 -0.25 -9.70
C GLU A 248 -14.46 -1.07 -10.92
N GLY A 249 -14.73 -2.37 -10.91
CA GLY A 249 -14.32 -3.30 -11.96
C GLY A 249 -12.94 -3.93 -11.75
N VAL A 250 -12.10 -3.41 -10.87
CA VAL A 250 -10.79 -4.00 -10.53
C VAL A 250 -10.93 -4.97 -9.36
N ALA A 251 -10.70 -6.26 -9.62
CA ALA A 251 -10.80 -7.31 -8.59
C ALA A 251 -9.55 -7.31 -7.67
N MET A 252 -9.49 -6.32 -6.78
CA MET A 252 -8.42 -6.18 -5.79
C MET A 252 -9.03 -5.96 -4.40
N GLY A 253 -8.35 -6.45 -3.36
CA GLY A 253 -8.67 -6.08 -1.98
C GLY A 253 -8.30 -4.62 -1.69
N SER A 254 -8.49 -4.19 -0.43
CA SER A 254 -8.11 -2.84 0.00
C SER A 254 -6.69 -2.46 -0.45
N ILE A 255 -6.56 -1.30 -1.10
CA ILE A 255 -5.28 -0.75 -1.59
C ILE A 255 -4.65 0.27 -0.64
N GLY A 256 -5.33 0.59 0.45
CA GLY A 256 -4.85 1.44 1.53
C GLY A 256 -5.72 1.33 2.74
N GLY A 257 -5.26 1.82 3.87
CA GLY A 257 -6.01 1.85 5.11
C GLY A 257 -5.25 2.57 6.20
N GLY A 258 -5.96 2.91 7.28
CA GLY A 258 -5.38 3.64 8.40
C GLY A 258 -6.39 3.96 9.47
N GLY A 259 -6.00 4.84 10.39
CA GLY A 259 -6.90 5.32 11.42
C GLY A 259 -6.17 5.99 12.58
N ARG A 260 -6.98 6.54 13.50
CA ARG A 260 -6.52 7.18 14.74
C ARG A 260 -6.20 6.15 15.81
N TYR A 261 -5.08 6.36 16.48
CA TYR A 261 -4.61 5.55 17.61
C TYR A 261 -4.12 6.46 18.75
N ASP A 262 -4.87 6.51 19.85
CA ASP A 262 -4.58 7.43 20.98
C ASP A 262 -3.72 6.80 22.06
N ASP A 263 -3.75 5.46 22.18
CA ASP A 263 -3.08 4.74 23.28
C ASP A 263 -1.87 3.90 22.86
N LEU A 264 -1.48 3.94 21.59
CA LEU A 264 -0.43 3.06 21.07
C LEU A 264 0.92 3.33 21.73
N THR A 265 1.26 4.59 21.98
CA THR A 265 2.48 4.98 22.72
C THR A 265 2.42 4.58 24.19
N GLY A 266 1.20 4.43 24.75
CA GLY A 266 0.98 3.98 26.12
C GLY A 266 1.50 2.58 26.39
N ILE A 267 1.51 1.69 25.39
CA ILE A 267 2.11 0.34 25.46
C ILE A 267 3.60 0.42 25.81
N PHE A 268 4.28 1.49 25.40
CA PHE A 268 5.69 1.74 25.62
C PHE A 268 5.95 2.75 26.75
N GLY A 269 4.93 3.14 27.53
CA GLY A 269 5.05 3.97 28.71
C GLY A 269 4.70 5.45 28.54
N LEU A 270 4.40 5.94 27.33
CA LEU A 270 3.99 7.33 27.09
C LEU A 270 2.48 7.41 26.83
N LYS A 271 1.72 7.73 27.89
CA LYS A 271 0.26 7.87 27.82
C LYS A 271 -0.18 9.23 27.29
N GLY A 272 -1.40 9.30 26.71
CA GLY A 272 -2.03 10.55 26.31
C GLY A 272 -1.44 11.17 25.02
N MET A 273 -0.71 10.41 24.23
CA MET A 273 -0.14 10.84 22.97
C MET A 273 -0.99 10.31 21.81
N SER A 274 -1.88 11.15 21.30
CA SER A 274 -2.72 10.80 20.14
C SER A 274 -1.90 10.73 18.87
N GLY A 275 -2.24 9.78 18.02
CA GLY A 275 -1.67 9.63 16.69
C GLY A 275 -2.70 9.18 15.67
N ILE A 276 -2.41 9.46 14.43
CA ILE A 276 -3.14 8.95 13.27
C ILE A 276 -2.15 8.58 12.19
N GLY A 277 -2.41 7.51 11.47
CA GLY A 277 -1.57 7.10 10.36
C GLY A 277 -2.35 6.39 9.28
N ILE A 278 -1.82 6.47 8.08
CA ILE A 278 -2.31 5.76 6.90
C ILE A 278 -1.19 4.96 6.25
N SER A 279 -1.58 3.91 5.55
CA SER A 279 -0.67 3.06 4.76
C SER A 279 -1.20 2.90 3.35
N PHE A 280 -0.34 3.12 2.35
CA PHE A 280 -0.60 2.75 0.97
C PHE A 280 -0.14 1.31 0.76
N GLY A 281 -0.99 0.48 0.21
CA GLY A 281 -0.67 -0.89 -0.18
C GLY A 281 0.10 -0.93 -1.49
N LEU A 282 1.39 -0.57 -1.47
CA LEU A 282 2.23 -0.35 -2.64
C LEU A 282 2.13 -1.48 -3.65
N ASP A 283 2.31 -2.73 -3.22
CA ASP A 283 2.24 -3.89 -4.12
C ASP A 283 0.86 -4.08 -4.76
N ARG A 284 -0.22 -3.74 -4.04
CA ARG A 284 -1.57 -3.80 -4.58
C ARG A 284 -1.86 -2.66 -5.54
N ILE A 285 -1.41 -1.46 -5.22
CA ILE A 285 -1.51 -0.30 -6.12
C ILE A 285 -0.76 -0.60 -7.42
N TYR A 286 0.45 -1.19 -7.34
CA TYR A 286 1.19 -1.63 -8.51
C TYR A 286 0.36 -2.56 -9.41
N LEU A 287 -0.26 -3.60 -8.83
CA LEU A 287 -1.09 -4.54 -9.58
C LEU A 287 -2.35 -3.88 -10.18
N VAL A 288 -2.93 -2.88 -9.51
CA VAL A 288 -4.07 -2.11 -10.04
C VAL A 288 -3.63 -1.26 -11.22
N LEU A 289 -2.49 -0.56 -11.12
CA LEU A 289 -1.93 0.24 -12.22
C LEU A 289 -1.58 -0.64 -13.43
N GLU A 290 -1.04 -1.84 -13.20
CA GLU A 290 -0.74 -2.82 -14.24
C GLU A 290 -2.02 -3.30 -14.95
N GLU A 291 -3.06 -3.67 -14.18
CA GLU A 291 -4.35 -4.14 -14.72
C GLU A 291 -5.06 -3.06 -15.53
N LEU A 292 -4.93 -1.79 -15.15
CA LEU A 292 -5.50 -0.63 -15.83
C LEU A 292 -4.60 -0.06 -16.95
N GLY A 293 -3.38 -0.56 -17.12
CA GLY A 293 -2.45 -0.06 -18.15
C GLY A 293 -1.97 1.37 -17.90
N LEU A 294 -1.89 1.80 -16.63
CA LEU A 294 -1.55 3.17 -16.24
C LEU A 294 -0.04 3.44 -16.08
N PHE A 295 0.82 2.42 -16.29
CA PHE A 295 2.24 2.65 -16.28
C PHE A 295 2.68 3.48 -17.49
N PRO A 296 3.49 4.54 -17.31
CA PRO A 296 4.07 5.28 -18.41
C PRO A 296 4.89 4.36 -19.32
N GLU A 297 4.82 4.58 -20.63
CA GLU A 297 5.62 3.82 -21.62
C GLU A 297 7.12 3.84 -21.29
N THR A 298 7.60 4.93 -20.69
CA THR A 298 9.00 5.10 -20.26
C THR A 298 9.44 4.08 -19.21
N VAL A 299 8.53 3.55 -18.38
CA VAL A 299 8.83 2.53 -17.37
C VAL A 299 8.97 1.15 -18.03
N THR A 300 8.23 0.91 -19.10
CA THR A 300 8.29 -0.33 -19.88
C THR A 300 9.32 -0.25 -21.01
N ALA A 301 9.84 0.94 -21.31
CA ALA A 301 10.83 1.17 -22.36
C ALA A 301 12.13 0.42 -22.04
N ASN A 302 12.37 -0.61 -22.79
CA ASN A 302 13.65 -1.31 -22.85
C ASN A 302 14.74 -0.41 -23.46
N THR A 303 15.97 -0.93 -23.57
CA THR A 303 17.03 -0.32 -24.34
C THR A 303 16.51 0.18 -25.69
N ARG A 304 16.69 1.48 -25.96
CA ARG A 304 16.23 2.09 -27.21
C ARG A 304 17.17 1.81 -28.38
N VAL A 305 18.48 1.75 -28.10
CA VAL A 305 19.53 1.57 -29.11
C VAL A 305 20.48 0.45 -28.69
N LEU A 306 20.64 -0.56 -29.52
CA LEU A 306 21.66 -1.60 -29.36
C LEU A 306 22.81 -1.38 -30.37
N PHE A 307 24.03 -1.25 -29.89
CA PHE A 307 25.25 -1.30 -30.73
C PHE A 307 25.71 -2.74 -30.88
N LEU A 308 26.01 -3.13 -32.11
CA LEU A 308 26.59 -4.44 -32.38
C LEU A 308 28.09 -4.44 -32.03
N ASN A 309 28.53 -5.58 -31.50
CA ASN A 309 29.91 -5.80 -31.14
C ASN A 309 30.63 -6.55 -32.28
N PHE A 310 31.62 -5.92 -32.91
CA PHE A 310 32.43 -6.48 -33.99
C PHE A 310 33.87 -6.79 -33.56
N GLY A 311 34.29 -6.36 -32.36
CA GLY A 311 35.60 -6.51 -31.79
C GLY A 311 35.94 -5.38 -30.83
N ASP A 312 37.15 -5.37 -30.29
CA ASP A 312 37.54 -4.46 -29.21
C ASP A 312 37.64 -3.00 -29.69
N GLU A 313 38.19 -2.77 -30.88
CA GLU A 313 38.34 -1.43 -31.45
C GLU A 313 36.98 -0.80 -31.78
N GLU A 314 36.11 -1.57 -32.44
CA GLU A 314 34.76 -1.17 -32.77
C GLU A 314 33.92 -0.94 -31.52
N SER A 315 34.11 -1.76 -30.50
CA SER A 315 33.42 -1.61 -29.22
C SER A 315 33.82 -0.34 -28.48
N LEU A 316 35.10 0.04 -28.55
CA LEU A 316 35.54 1.29 -27.94
C LEU A 316 34.91 2.51 -28.64
N TYR A 317 34.85 2.51 -29.96
CA TYR A 317 34.16 3.55 -30.74
C TYR A 317 32.66 3.61 -30.43
N ALA A 318 32.01 2.44 -30.37
CA ALA A 318 30.63 2.32 -30.02
C ALA A 318 30.32 2.89 -28.59
N LEU A 319 31.17 2.55 -27.61
CA LEU A 319 31.01 3.03 -26.23
C LEU A 319 31.16 4.55 -26.08
N GLN A 320 32.01 5.17 -26.91
CA GLN A 320 32.11 6.63 -26.94
C GLN A 320 30.79 7.27 -27.37
N THR A 321 30.13 6.71 -28.39
CA THR A 321 28.82 7.17 -28.86
C THR A 321 27.72 6.82 -27.88
N ILE A 322 27.73 5.63 -27.31
CA ILE A 322 26.77 5.21 -26.24
C ILE A 322 26.82 6.19 -25.08
N ARG A 323 27.99 6.64 -24.67
CA ARG A 323 28.15 7.65 -23.62
C ARG A 323 27.43 8.95 -23.97
N LYS A 324 27.55 9.43 -25.22
CA LYS A 324 26.84 10.64 -25.66
C LYS A 324 25.31 10.44 -25.64
N LEU A 325 24.82 9.30 -26.15
CA LEU A 325 23.38 8.95 -26.10
C LEU A 325 22.87 8.94 -24.67
N ARG A 326 23.56 8.28 -23.75
CA ARG A 326 23.18 8.23 -22.32
C ARG A 326 23.19 9.60 -21.66
N THR A 327 24.13 10.48 -22.02
CA THR A 327 24.16 11.88 -21.54
C THR A 327 22.95 12.67 -22.05
N ALA A 328 22.45 12.34 -23.25
CA ALA A 328 21.22 12.91 -23.81
C ALA A 328 19.93 12.22 -23.29
N GLY A 329 20.02 11.32 -22.29
CA GLY A 329 18.88 10.62 -21.72
C GLY A 329 18.36 9.43 -22.54
N ILE A 330 19.08 9.03 -23.58
CA ILE A 330 18.70 7.92 -24.47
C ILE A 330 19.30 6.61 -23.98
N SER A 331 18.45 5.61 -23.71
CA SER A 331 18.87 4.28 -23.27
C SER A 331 19.58 3.53 -24.40
N ALA A 332 20.87 3.26 -24.24
CA ALA A 332 21.70 2.57 -25.23
C ALA A 332 22.63 1.54 -24.58
N GLU A 333 22.84 0.40 -25.23
CA GLU A 333 23.74 -0.66 -24.77
C GLU A 333 24.60 -1.20 -25.92
N LEU A 334 25.78 -1.75 -25.56
CA LEU A 334 26.61 -2.53 -26.45
C LEU A 334 26.29 -4.00 -26.24
N TYR A 335 26.15 -4.77 -27.33
CA TYR A 335 26.10 -6.23 -27.21
C TYR A 335 27.42 -6.73 -26.60
N PRO A 336 27.38 -7.50 -25.49
CA PRO A 336 28.58 -7.71 -24.67
C PRO A 336 29.70 -8.48 -25.33
N ASP A 337 29.36 -9.51 -26.11
CA ASP A 337 30.35 -10.42 -26.70
C ASP A 337 30.49 -10.26 -28.23
N PRO A 338 31.66 -10.38 -28.80
CA PRO A 338 31.80 -10.48 -30.26
C PRO A 338 31.10 -11.75 -30.76
N ALA A 339 30.08 -11.57 -31.57
CA ALA A 339 29.26 -12.66 -32.09
C ALA A 339 28.81 -12.40 -33.53
N LYS A 340 28.36 -13.45 -34.23
CA LYS A 340 27.81 -13.30 -35.57
C LYS A 340 26.65 -12.29 -35.55
N MET A 341 26.61 -11.36 -36.51
CA MET A 341 25.59 -10.31 -36.63
C MET A 341 24.19 -10.86 -36.47
N LYS A 342 23.86 -12.01 -37.06
CA LYS A 342 22.53 -12.65 -36.95
C LYS A 342 22.14 -12.94 -35.50
N LYS A 343 23.09 -13.34 -34.63
CA LYS A 343 22.81 -13.61 -33.21
C LYS A 343 22.47 -12.32 -32.48
N GLN A 344 23.19 -11.26 -32.72
CA GLN A 344 23.01 -9.96 -32.10
C GLN A 344 21.68 -9.30 -32.56
N MET A 345 21.38 -9.37 -33.87
CA MET A 345 20.10 -8.91 -34.41
C MET A 345 18.89 -9.67 -33.85
N ASN A 346 19.03 -10.99 -33.68
CA ASN A 346 17.98 -11.79 -33.03
C ASN A 346 17.78 -11.38 -31.56
N TYR A 347 18.83 -10.99 -30.86
CA TYR A 347 18.73 -10.47 -29.51
C TYR A 347 17.93 -9.16 -29.50
N ALA A 348 18.28 -8.19 -30.38
CA ALA A 348 17.54 -6.95 -30.50
C ALA A 348 16.03 -7.18 -30.74
N ASN A 349 15.72 -8.08 -31.68
CA ASN A 349 14.35 -8.40 -32.03
C ASN A 349 13.56 -9.03 -30.88
N ARG A 350 14.17 -10.01 -30.15
CA ARG A 350 13.52 -10.64 -28.98
C ARG A 350 13.28 -9.68 -27.83
N ARG A 351 14.16 -8.68 -27.68
CA ARG A 351 14.08 -7.65 -26.65
C ARG A 351 13.18 -6.48 -27.05
N GLY A 352 12.67 -6.48 -28.29
CA GLY A 352 11.87 -5.37 -28.79
C GLY A 352 12.66 -4.05 -28.91
N ILE A 353 13.98 -4.13 -29.12
CA ILE A 353 14.82 -2.93 -29.25
C ILE A 353 14.56 -2.29 -30.60
N PRO A 354 14.07 -1.03 -30.65
CA PRO A 354 13.63 -0.43 -31.90
C PRO A 354 14.78 -0.08 -32.86
N TYR A 355 15.96 0.20 -32.33
CA TYR A 355 17.10 0.62 -33.16
C TYR A 355 18.34 -0.21 -32.90
N VAL A 356 19.01 -0.58 -33.98
CA VAL A 356 20.33 -1.25 -33.95
C VAL A 356 21.36 -0.39 -34.68
N VAL A 357 22.51 -0.20 -34.07
CA VAL A 357 23.64 0.56 -34.65
C VAL A 357 24.78 -0.37 -34.98
N LEU A 358 25.23 -0.27 -36.19
CA LEU A 358 26.47 -0.88 -36.66
C LEU A 358 27.60 0.17 -36.61
N ALA A 359 28.69 -0.20 -35.96
CA ALA A 359 29.91 0.62 -35.78
C ALA A 359 31.12 -0.24 -36.13
N GLY A 360 31.18 -0.74 -37.36
CA GLY A 360 32.28 -1.56 -37.84
C GLY A 360 33.48 -0.74 -38.36
N ALA A 361 34.51 -1.40 -38.85
CA ALA A 361 35.72 -0.77 -39.33
C ALA A 361 35.48 0.25 -40.46
N GLU A 362 34.46 0.04 -41.30
CA GLU A 362 34.09 0.99 -42.34
C GLU A 362 33.46 2.25 -41.76
N GLU A 363 32.54 2.09 -40.79
CA GLU A 363 31.88 3.16 -40.11
C GLU A 363 32.90 4.03 -39.31
N ILE A 364 33.87 3.41 -38.67
CA ILE A 364 34.96 4.14 -37.97
C ILE A 364 35.74 4.99 -38.95
N ARG A 365 36.15 4.44 -40.12
CA ARG A 365 36.91 5.16 -41.11
C ARG A 365 36.15 6.34 -41.71
N GLU A 366 34.82 6.21 -41.87
CA GLU A 366 33.97 7.25 -42.42
C GLU A 366 33.48 8.24 -41.34
N GLU A 367 33.78 8.00 -40.07
CA GLU A 367 33.24 8.74 -38.90
C GLU A 367 31.70 8.79 -38.89
N LYS A 368 31.08 7.72 -39.38
CA LYS A 368 29.61 7.56 -39.45
C LYS A 368 29.24 6.25 -38.84
N LEU A 369 27.97 6.15 -38.48
CA LEU A 369 27.30 4.99 -37.89
C LEU A 369 26.16 4.55 -38.79
N THR A 370 25.98 3.27 -38.96
CA THR A 370 24.79 2.75 -39.68
C THR A 370 23.71 2.44 -38.67
N LEU A 371 22.66 3.29 -38.62
CA LEU A 371 21.46 3.08 -37.84
C LEU A 371 20.46 2.22 -38.61
N LYS A 372 19.96 1.17 -38.01
CA LYS A 372 18.87 0.36 -38.55
C LYS A 372 17.64 0.46 -37.67
N ASN A 373 16.50 0.86 -38.26
CA ASN A 373 15.19 0.76 -37.63
C ASN A 373 14.69 -0.69 -37.75
N MET A 374 14.42 -1.33 -36.61
CA MET A 374 14.05 -2.75 -36.56
C MET A 374 12.62 -3.02 -37.04
N ALA A 375 11.73 -2.02 -36.97
CA ALA A 375 10.34 -2.15 -37.43
C ALA A 375 10.22 -1.97 -38.95
N SER A 376 10.80 -0.89 -39.53
CA SER A 376 10.73 -0.60 -40.96
C SER A 376 11.82 -1.34 -41.78
N GLY A 377 12.92 -1.71 -41.14
CA GLY A 377 14.10 -2.26 -41.80
C GLY A 377 14.98 -1.21 -42.49
N GLU A 378 14.60 0.07 -42.44
CA GLU A 378 15.34 1.19 -43.03
C GLU A 378 16.72 1.36 -42.37
N GLN A 379 17.70 1.78 -43.18
CA GLN A 379 19.06 2.03 -42.72
C GLN A 379 19.51 3.42 -43.12
N LEU A 380 20.11 4.14 -42.15
CA LEU A 380 20.64 5.47 -42.34
C LEU A 380 22.11 5.53 -41.92
N LYS A 381 22.96 6.21 -42.70
CA LYS A 381 24.33 6.54 -42.28
C LYS A 381 24.34 7.92 -41.64
N LEU A 382 24.67 7.99 -40.35
CA LEU A 382 24.56 9.16 -39.52
C LEU A 382 25.87 9.45 -38.76
N SER A 383 26.18 10.72 -38.53
CA SER A 383 27.20 11.08 -37.53
C SER A 383 26.65 10.80 -36.11
N PRO A 384 27.54 10.69 -35.09
CA PRO A 384 27.07 10.51 -33.71
C PRO A 384 26.05 11.55 -33.25
N ASP A 385 26.18 12.81 -33.66
CA ASP A 385 25.23 13.88 -33.24
C ASP A 385 23.90 13.78 -34.01
N GLN A 386 23.92 13.39 -35.28
CA GLN A 386 22.71 13.10 -36.04
C GLN A 386 21.99 11.86 -35.51
N LEU A 387 22.73 10.85 -35.03
CA LEU A 387 22.16 9.67 -34.41
C LEU A 387 21.36 10.05 -33.13
N ILE A 388 21.91 10.93 -32.30
CA ILE A 388 21.22 11.42 -31.09
C ILE A 388 19.89 12.11 -31.45
N ALA A 389 19.89 12.94 -32.48
CA ALA A 389 18.70 13.66 -32.92
C ALA A 389 17.64 12.69 -33.52
N GLU A 390 18.07 11.63 -34.21
CA GLU A 390 17.18 10.67 -34.87
C GLU A 390 16.49 9.73 -33.85
N VAL A 391 17.19 9.32 -32.80
CA VAL A 391 16.67 8.35 -31.84
C VAL A 391 16.17 8.98 -30.54
N GLY A 392 16.32 10.29 -30.37
CA GLY A 392 15.83 11.07 -29.21
C GLY A 392 14.37 11.43 -29.34
#